data_f4aadcdadb0d57ba4c15cf9aa4f20d7a
#
_entry.id   f4aadcdadb0d57ba4c15cf9aa4f20d7a
#
_cell.length_a   1.000
_cell.length_b   1.000
_cell.length_c   1.000
_cell.angle_alpha   90.00
_cell.angle_beta   90.00
_cell.angle_gamma   90.00
#
_symmetry.space_group_name_H-M   'P 1'
#
loop_
_entity.id
_entity.type
_entity.pdbx_description
1 polymer ?
#
loop_
_entity_poly.entity_id
_entity_poly.type
_entity_poly.pdbx_seq_one_letter_code
_entity_poly.pdbx_strand_id
1 'polypeptide(L)' 'MNEYAWSPIFASALLETDSRKLSQRASEAASAIDKRLSDHHPMDLKELQTIREAKAALYALKRSRL' A
#
# COMPACT_ATOMS: atom_id res chain seq x y z
N MET A 1 -7.02 -14.29 9.21
CA MET A 1 -6.58 -13.44 8.11
C MET A 1 -6.68 -11.99 8.52
N ASN A 2 -5.56 -11.29 8.48
CA ASN A 2 -5.56 -9.89 8.86
C ASN A 2 -5.77 -9.03 7.62
N GLU A 3 -7.00 -8.61 7.43
CA GLU A 3 -7.30 -7.71 6.35
C GLU A 3 -7.44 -6.30 6.87
N TYR A 4 -6.50 -5.48 6.51
CA TYR A 4 -6.55 -4.07 6.82
C TYR A 4 -7.32 -3.34 5.72
N ALA A 5 -7.89 -2.18 6.05
CA ALA A 5 -8.68 -1.43 5.09
C ALA A 5 -7.89 -1.07 3.82
N TRP A 6 -6.59 -0.84 3.97
CA TRP A 6 -5.72 -0.49 2.85
C TRP A 6 -5.21 -1.73 2.08
N SER A 7 -5.38 -2.92 2.63
CA SER A 7 -4.80 -4.15 2.07
C SER A 7 -5.32 -4.50 0.68
N PRO A 8 -6.64 -4.46 0.41
CA PRO A 8 -7.12 -4.75 -0.94
C PRO A 8 -6.61 -3.76 -1.98
N ILE A 9 -6.46 -2.50 -1.60
CA ILE A 9 -5.95 -1.46 -2.50
C ILE A 9 -4.49 -1.74 -2.84
N PHE A 10 -3.71 -2.13 -1.84
CA PHE A 10 -2.31 -2.49 -2.03
C PHE A 10 -2.18 -3.72 -2.93
N ALA A 11 -2.99 -4.76 -2.69
CA ALA A 11 -2.96 -5.96 -3.51
C ALA A 11 -3.32 -5.65 -4.97
N SER A 12 -4.27 -4.75 -5.17
CA SER A 12 -4.66 -4.32 -6.51
C SER A 12 -3.47 -3.69 -7.26
N ALA A 13 -2.64 -2.91 -6.55
CA ALA A 13 -1.46 -2.32 -7.16
C ALA A 13 -0.44 -3.39 -7.54
N LEU A 14 -0.23 -4.38 -6.69
CA LEU A 14 0.72 -5.45 -6.95
C LEU A 14 0.33 -6.30 -8.15
N LEU A 15 -0.97 -6.48 -8.37
CA LEU A 15 -1.49 -7.33 -9.44
C LEU A 15 -1.68 -6.58 -10.75
N GLU A 16 -1.54 -5.25 -10.76
CA GLU A 16 -1.74 -4.46 -11.96
C GLU A 16 -0.61 -4.71 -12.96
N THR A 17 -0.96 -5.03 -14.20
CA THR A 17 0.02 -5.29 -15.25
C THR A 17 0.19 -4.13 -16.22
N ASP A 18 -0.79 -3.23 -16.29
CA ASP A 18 -0.74 -2.06 -17.16
C ASP A 18 0.01 -0.94 -16.44
N SER A 19 1.14 -0.50 -17.00
CA SER A 19 1.98 0.52 -16.35
C SER A 19 1.25 1.85 -16.17
N ARG A 20 0.31 2.17 -17.05
CA ARG A 20 -0.45 3.42 -16.91
C ARG A 20 -1.42 3.36 -15.73
N LYS A 21 -2.04 2.20 -15.52
CA LYS A 21 -2.93 1.98 -14.39
C LYS A 21 -2.15 1.76 -13.11
N LEU A 22 -0.94 1.21 -13.23
CA LEU A 22 -0.10 0.93 -12.07
C LEU A 22 0.23 2.21 -11.30
N SER A 23 0.54 3.29 -12.00
CA SER A 23 0.84 4.56 -11.36
C SER A 23 -0.33 5.02 -10.49
N GLN A 24 -1.55 4.94 -11.02
CA GLN A 24 -2.75 5.31 -10.28
C GLN A 24 -2.98 4.36 -9.11
N ARG A 25 -2.85 3.06 -9.33
CA ARG A 25 -3.07 2.06 -8.28
C ARG A 25 -2.07 2.24 -7.13
N ALA A 26 -0.80 2.46 -7.47
CA ALA A 26 0.23 2.67 -6.47
C ALA A 26 -0.02 3.95 -5.67
N SER A 27 -0.47 5.00 -6.33
CA SER A 27 -0.80 6.26 -5.68
C SER A 27 -1.98 6.08 -4.72
N GLU A 28 -3.01 5.37 -5.14
CA GLU A 28 -4.16 5.08 -4.29
C GLU A 28 -3.77 4.26 -3.07
N ALA A 29 -2.90 3.27 -3.26
CA ALA A 29 -2.44 2.44 -2.15
C ALA A 29 -1.62 3.26 -1.16
N ALA A 30 -0.74 4.12 -1.65
CA ALA A 30 0.06 4.98 -0.80
C ALA A 30 -0.82 5.94 0.00
N SER A 31 -1.83 6.51 -0.65
CA SER A 31 -2.78 7.41 0.03
C SER A 31 -3.56 6.68 1.12
N ALA A 32 -4.00 5.47 0.84
CA ALA A 32 -4.75 4.68 1.81
C ALA A 32 -3.90 4.35 3.03
N ILE A 33 -2.63 4.01 2.81
CA ILE A 33 -1.69 3.72 3.88
C ILE A 33 -1.40 4.98 4.70
N ASP A 34 -1.17 6.11 4.03
CA ASP A 34 -0.91 7.38 4.72
C ASP A 34 -2.12 7.81 5.54
N LYS A 35 -3.32 7.60 5.03
CA LYS A 35 -4.54 7.90 5.77
C LYS A 35 -4.63 7.04 7.02
N ARG A 36 -4.27 5.77 6.92
CA ARG A 36 -4.26 4.88 8.07
C ARG A 36 -3.26 5.33 9.13
N LEU A 37 -2.07 5.77 8.70
CA LEU A 37 -1.03 6.26 9.60
C LEU A 37 -1.46 7.54 10.31
N SER A 38 -2.30 8.35 9.67
CA SER A 38 -2.82 9.58 10.26
C SER A 38 -4.00 9.34 11.19
N ASP A 39 -4.53 8.13 11.21
CA ASP A 39 -5.66 7.79 12.05
C ASP A 39 -5.24 7.81 13.51
N HIS A 40 -6.11 8.35 14.38
CA HIS A 40 -5.83 8.45 15.80
C HIS A 40 -6.05 7.15 16.54
N HIS A 41 -6.59 6.14 15.90
CA HIS A 41 -6.80 4.85 16.54
C HIS A 41 -5.46 4.17 16.80
N PRO A 42 -5.31 3.48 17.94
CA PRO A 42 -4.08 2.75 18.22
C PRO A 42 -3.79 1.73 17.13
N MET A 43 -2.55 1.68 16.70
CA MET A 43 -2.14 0.76 15.67
C MET A 43 -1.32 -0.36 16.30
N ASP A 44 -1.67 -1.59 15.95
CA ASP A 44 -0.94 -2.77 16.37
C ASP A 44 0.47 -2.71 15.78
N LEU A 45 1.45 -3.16 16.55
CA LEU A 45 2.84 -3.22 16.07
C LEU A 45 2.94 -4.08 14.81
N LYS A 46 2.16 -5.14 14.73
CA LYS A 46 2.14 -6.01 13.57
C LYS A 46 1.65 -5.28 12.33
N GLU A 47 0.60 -4.47 12.48
CA GLU A 47 0.11 -3.67 11.36
C GLU A 47 1.15 -2.63 10.93
N LEU A 48 1.82 -2.01 11.88
CA LEU A 48 2.85 -1.03 11.58
C LEU A 48 3.99 -1.66 10.78
N GLN A 49 4.43 -2.85 11.16
CA GLN A 49 5.45 -3.56 10.41
C GLN A 49 4.97 -3.92 9.00
N THR A 50 3.72 -4.36 8.89
CA THR A 50 3.12 -4.69 7.60
C THR A 50 3.05 -3.45 6.70
N ILE A 51 2.70 -2.29 7.28
CA ILE A 51 2.67 -1.04 6.53
C ILE A 51 4.06 -0.68 6.02
N ARG A 52 5.08 -0.84 6.83
CA ARG A 52 6.45 -0.53 6.40
C ARG A 52 6.85 -1.41 5.22
N GLU A 53 6.52 -2.68 5.28
CA GLU A 53 6.80 -3.61 4.19
C GLU A 53 6.01 -3.24 2.94
N ALA A 54 4.75 -2.86 3.11
CA ALA A 54 3.91 -2.46 1.99
C ALA A 54 4.45 -1.20 1.31
N LYS A 55 4.87 -0.21 2.09
CA LYS A 55 5.44 1.02 1.54
C LYS A 55 6.74 0.73 0.79
N ALA A 56 7.58 -0.13 1.34
CA ALA A 56 8.82 -0.53 0.67
C ALA A 56 8.52 -1.24 -0.65
N ALA A 57 7.52 -2.11 -0.65
CA ALA A 57 7.12 -2.84 -1.86
C ALA A 57 6.58 -1.88 -2.92
N LEU A 58 5.76 -0.90 -2.52
CA LEU A 58 5.25 0.10 -3.46
C LEU A 58 6.37 0.94 -4.05
N TYR A 59 7.33 1.32 -3.22
CA TYR A 59 8.47 2.10 -3.67
C TYR A 59 9.31 1.30 -4.68
N ALA A 60 9.58 0.04 -4.37
CA ALA A 60 10.32 -0.82 -5.28
C ALA A 60 9.56 -1.05 -6.59
N LEU A 61 8.24 -1.18 -6.50
CA LEU A 61 7.38 -1.37 -7.67
C LEU A 61 7.47 -0.16 -8.60
N LYS A 62 7.41 1.05 -8.04
CA LYS A 62 7.54 2.26 -8.83
C LYS A 62 8.90 2.36 -9.50
N ARG A 63 9.94 1.98 -8.79
CA ARG A 63 11.30 2.08 -9.34
C ARG A 63 11.54 1.06 -10.44
N SER A 64 10.94 -0.11 -10.34
CA SER A 64 11.22 -1.19 -11.30
C SER A 64 10.27 -1.19 -12.49
N ARG A 65 9.06 -0.63 -12.33
CA ARG A 65 8.02 -0.74 -13.36
C ARG A 65 7.52 0.59 -13.88
N LEU A 66 7.84 1.65 -13.22
CA LEU A 66 7.50 3.00 -13.64
C LEU A 66 8.78 3.81 -13.84
#